data_a9e899295630b752c6bc45b394d855ab
#
_entry.id   a9e899295630b752c6bc45b394d855ab
#
_cell.length_a   1.000
_cell.length_b   1.000
_cell.length_c   1.000
_cell.angle_alpha   90.00
_cell.angle_beta   90.00
_cell.angle_gamma   90.00
#
_symmetry.space_group_name_H-M   'P 1'
#
loop_
_entity.id
_entity.type
_entity.pdbx_description
1 polymer ?
#
loop_
_entity_poly.entity_id
_entity_poly.type
_entity_poly.pdbx_seq_one_letter_code
_entity_poly.pdbx_strand_id
1 'polypeptide(L)'
;MNLEESRQEFAKIQKRIASINYATDLLFLDGETVAPPKSSSNRVTTIEILTEELYNLQFGKEITDVVEYLLENESELSLVERRSLLVQKRLADRLNCVPKEDFVRYQSLITSARNAWHIAYEEEDYDILCPHLEQVFGKVREFATQYNSEINPYDYCLKEHAPSTDTDLYDRMFDGIRKEIVPLLREIVDKPPVDTSCLIGDYSAAKQEALSKYIMEIIGLDLDRVGFATSEHPFAKRLGSHFDMRITTKYSRKDFTFSLYTVLFGCGYALAEMGQGDDLAFTFADGSASIGIMSGQTSFYEHIIGRSRAFINYIYPKLKVLFPASMRSSAPEDLYLAVNKVSAGPIRIGADEVSSNLHILIRYELEKALMNKDLSFKDLPDAWNEKYREYLGVDVEDPSHGVLQDVLWADGAIGYLPTAVLGNACSAIMIEKMSKEIDIDKCINEGNISAINQWNREHVWKLIGLYDGNEVLKKGLGVNHIDSTSHIEYLKKKYGEIYNL
;
A
#
# COMPACT_ATOMS: atom_id res chain seq x y z
N MET A 1 -17.56 0.39 -37.08
CA MET A 1 -18.52 0.28 -35.94
C MET A 1 -19.18 1.62 -35.72
N ASN A 2 -20.43 1.66 -35.32
CA ASN A 2 -21.05 2.89 -34.83
C ASN A 2 -20.78 3.04 -33.31
N LEU A 3 -21.18 4.18 -32.74
CA LEU A 3 -20.88 4.49 -31.33
C LEU A 3 -21.44 3.43 -30.35
N GLU A 4 -22.67 2.99 -30.56
CA GLU A 4 -23.32 2.00 -29.69
C GLU A 4 -22.66 0.62 -29.80
N GLU A 5 -22.30 0.19 -31.00
CA GLU A 5 -21.54 -1.05 -31.23
C GLU A 5 -20.16 -1.01 -30.53
N SER A 6 -19.49 0.13 -30.63
CA SER A 6 -18.17 0.31 -29.97
C SER A 6 -18.26 0.29 -28.45
N ARG A 7 -19.28 0.93 -27.86
CA ARG A 7 -19.56 0.87 -26.42
C ARG A 7 -19.82 -0.55 -25.94
N GLN A 8 -20.65 -1.32 -26.69
CA GLN A 8 -20.97 -2.70 -26.35
C GLN A 8 -19.73 -3.60 -26.44
N GLU A 9 -18.90 -3.44 -27.49
CA GLU A 9 -17.69 -4.23 -27.64
C GLU A 9 -16.65 -3.88 -26.53
N PHE A 10 -16.48 -2.59 -26.20
CA PHE A 10 -15.63 -2.16 -25.10
C PHE A 10 -16.08 -2.78 -23.76
N ALA A 11 -17.37 -2.73 -23.47
CA ALA A 11 -17.91 -3.34 -22.24
C ALA A 11 -17.71 -4.87 -22.20
N LYS A 12 -17.83 -5.55 -23.33
CA LYS A 12 -17.59 -6.99 -23.45
C LYS A 12 -16.12 -7.34 -23.20
N ILE A 13 -15.19 -6.58 -23.79
CA ILE A 13 -13.75 -6.77 -23.57
C ILE A 13 -13.41 -6.56 -22.09
N GLN A 14 -13.89 -5.48 -21.47
CA GLN A 14 -13.69 -5.21 -20.04
C GLN A 14 -14.17 -6.37 -19.16
N LYS A 15 -15.35 -6.93 -19.42
CA LYS A 15 -15.86 -8.08 -18.67
C LYS A 15 -14.99 -9.33 -18.83
N ARG A 16 -14.46 -9.59 -20.03
CA ARG A 16 -13.54 -10.71 -20.27
C ARG A 16 -12.24 -10.54 -19.48
N ILE A 17 -11.66 -9.34 -19.53
CA ILE A 17 -10.44 -9.00 -18.78
C ILE A 17 -10.68 -9.14 -17.28
N ALA A 18 -11.77 -8.58 -16.75
CA ALA A 18 -12.12 -8.71 -15.33
C ALA A 18 -12.31 -10.17 -14.90
N SER A 19 -12.89 -11.02 -15.77
CA SER A 19 -13.09 -12.45 -15.50
C SER A 19 -11.77 -13.24 -15.47
N ILE A 20 -10.83 -12.91 -16.36
CA ILE A 20 -9.49 -13.54 -16.35
C ILE A 20 -8.71 -13.08 -15.11
N ASN A 21 -8.75 -11.79 -14.79
CA ASN A 21 -8.13 -11.26 -13.58
C ASN A 21 -8.68 -11.95 -12.32
N TYR A 22 -10.01 -12.12 -12.23
CA TYR A 22 -10.63 -12.86 -11.12
C TYR A 22 -10.07 -14.27 -10.99
N ALA A 23 -9.99 -15.02 -12.10
CA ALA A 23 -9.45 -16.38 -12.09
C ALA A 23 -7.97 -16.43 -11.67
N THR A 24 -7.16 -15.50 -12.20
CA THR A 24 -5.73 -15.40 -11.86
C THR A 24 -5.52 -15.02 -10.39
N ASP A 25 -6.28 -14.04 -9.91
CA ASP A 25 -6.23 -13.60 -8.51
C ASP A 25 -6.68 -14.70 -7.54
N LEU A 26 -7.68 -15.52 -7.93
CA LEU A 26 -8.11 -16.66 -7.13
C LEU A 26 -7.03 -17.75 -7.07
N LEU A 27 -6.34 -18.02 -8.18
CA LEU A 27 -5.20 -18.94 -8.20
C LEU A 27 -4.03 -18.44 -7.35
N PHE A 28 -3.79 -17.13 -7.35
CA PHE A 28 -2.80 -16.52 -6.47
C PHE A 28 -3.21 -16.71 -4.99
N LEU A 29 -4.44 -16.34 -4.63
CA LEU A 29 -4.96 -16.47 -3.27
C LEU A 29 -4.88 -17.91 -2.77
N ASP A 30 -5.29 -18.87 -3.59
CA ASP A 30 -5.19 -20.30 -3.27
C ASP A 30 -3.74 -20.70 -2.97
N GLY A 31 -2.79 -20.21 -3.78
CA GLY A 31 -1.36 -20.44 -3.61
C GLY A 31 -0.79 -19.92 -2.29
N GLU A 32 -1.26 -18.76 -1.85
CA GLU A 32 -0.81 -18.11 -0.63
C GLU A 32 -1.50 -18.64 0.63
N THR A 33 -2.59 -19.44 0.49
CA THR A 33 -3.41 -19.83 1.64
C THR A 33 -3.53 -21.34 1.85
N VAL A 34 -4.12 -22.08 0.91
CA VAL A 34 -4.53 -23.48 1.14
C VAL A 34 -4.01 -24.48 0.09
N ALA A 35 -3.40 -24.02 -1.00
CA ALA A 35 -2.95 -24.91 -2.06
C ALA A 35 -1.86 -25.87 -1.57
N PRO A 36 -1.94 -27.18 -1.93
CA PRO A 36 -0.86 -28.12 -1.64
C PRO A 36 0.44 -27.71 -2.34
N PRO A 37 1.62 -27.80 -1.67
CA PRO A 37 2.89 -27.36 -2.25
C PRO A 37 3.20 -27.98 -3.62
N LYS A 38 2.83 -29.24 -3.84
CA LYS A 38 3.09 -29.95 -5.11
C LYS A 38 2.18 -29.49 -6.28
N SER A 39 1.18 -28.64 -6.02
CA SER A 39 0.30 -28.09 -7.07
C SER A 39 0.89 -26.86 -7.77
N SER A 40 2.03 -26.35 -7.31
CA SER A 40 2.58 -25.08 -7.78
C SER A 40 2.87 -25.06 -9.29
N SER A 41 3.41 -26.14 -9.87
CA SER A 41 3.67 -26.21 -11.31
C SER A 41 2.40 -26.09 -12.17
N ASN A 42 1.32 -26.76 -11.78
CA ASN A 42 0.03 -26.66 -12.49
C ASN A 42 -0.52 -25.23 -12.44
N ARG A 43 -0.43 -24.60 -11.26
CA ARG A 43 -0.89 -23.22 -11.04
C ARG A 43 -0.08 -22.21 -11.86
N VAL A 44 1.26 -22.34 -11.87
CA VAL A 44 2.16 -21.49 -12.67
C VAL A 44 1.80 -21.59 -14.15
N THR A 45 1.73 -22.80 -14.72
CA THR A 45 1.36 -22.99 -16.14
C THR A 45 -0.02 -22.39 -16.47
N THR A 46 -0.99 -22.53 -15.55
CA THR A 46 -2.32 -21.97 -15.79
C THR A 46 -2.28 -20.44 -15.78
N ILE A 47 -1.55 -19.83 -14.82
CA ILE A 47 -1.38 -18.38 -14.76
C ILE A 47 -0.66 -17.84 -16.00
N GLU A 48 0.35 -18.53 -16.51
CA GLU A 48 1.05 -18.17 -17.75
C GLU A 48 0.09 -18.08 -18.94
N ILE A 49 -0.75 -19.11 -19.14
CA ILE A 49 -1.74 -19.14 -20.23
C ILE A 49 -2.76 -18.01 -20.08
N LEU A 50 -3.30 -17.81 -18.86
CA LEU A 50 -4.28 -16.75 -18.61
C LEU A 50 -3.67 -15.36 -18.81
N THR A 51 -2.39 -15.18 -18.44
CA THR A 51 -1.67 -13.91 -18.63
C THR A 51 -1.45 -13.61 -20.11
N GLU A 52 -1.15 -14.63 -20.94
CA GLU A 52 -1.05 -14.46 -22.41
C GLU A 52 -2.39 -14.04 -23.02
N GLU A 53 -3.48 -14.69 -22.63
CA GLU A 53 -4.83 -14.30 -23.07
C GLU A 53 -5.20 -12.89 -22.62
N LEU A 54 -4.88 -12.54 -21.38
CA LEU A 54 -5.08 -11.21 -20.84
C LEU A 54 -4.32 -10.14 -21.65
N TYR A 55 -3.06 -10.39 -21.96
CA TYR A 55 -2.24 -9.48 -22.76
C TYR A 55 -2.86 -9.26 -24.15
N ASN A 56 -3.29 -10.33 -24.81
CA ASN A 56 -3.91 -10.24 -26.15
C ASN A 56 -5.21 -9.44 -26.13
N LEU A 57 -6.03 -9.60 -25.08
CA LEU A 57 -7.27 -8.83 -24.90
C LEU A 57 -7.00 -7.36 -24.57
N GLN A 58 -5.95 -7.07 -23.83
CA GLN A 58 -5.67 -5.74 -23.27
C GLN A 58 -4.87 -4.85 -24.23
N PHE A 59 -4.08 -5.47 -25.14
CA PHE A 59 -3.19 -4.77 -26.06
C PHE A 59 -3.38 -5.19 -27.52
N GLY A 60 -4.34 -6.05 -27.81
CA GLY A 60 -4.64 -6.49 -29.16
C GLY A 60 -5.32 -5.40 -30.00
N LYS A 61 -5.35 -5.63 -31.31
CA LYS A 61 -5.91 -4.67 -32.27
C LYS A 61 -7.38 -4.35 -31.99
N GLU A 62 -8.16 -5.33 -31.51
CA GLU A 62 -9.58 -5.18 -31.25
C GLU A 62 -9.87 -4.08 -30.21
N ILE A 63 -9.19 -4.10 -29.08
CA ILE A 63 -9.37 -3.07 -28.04
C ILE A 63 -8.79 -1.73 -28.49
N THR A 64 -7.66 -1.73 -29.20
CA THR A 64 -7.03 -0.49 -29.69
C THR A 64 -7.96 0.26 -30.61
N ASP A 65 -8.51 -0.40 -31.64
CA ASP A 65 -9.45 0.19 -32.60
C ASP A 65 -10.71 0.75 -31.90
N VAL A 66 -11.23 0.01 -30.90
CA VAL A 66 -12.41 0.44 -30.11
C VAL A 66 -12.11 1.65 -29.25
N VAL A 67 -10.96 1.65 -28.56
CA VAL A 67 -10.55 2.76 -27.66
C VAL A 67 -10.29 4.02 -28.47
N GLU A 68 -9.60 3.95 -29.60
CA GLU A 68 -9.36 5.11 -30.49
C GLU A 68 -10.69 5.72 -30.95
N TYR A 69 -11.63 4.90 -31.46
CA TYR A 69 -12.93 5.40 -31.90
C TYR A 69 -13.74 6.05 -30.78
N LEU A 70 -13.74 5.45 -29.57
CA LEU A 70 -14.47 5.99 -28.42
C LEU A 70 -13.84 7.29 -27.89
N LEU A 71 -12.51 7.43 -27.95
CA LEU A 71 -11.82 8.68 -27.58
C LEU A 71 -12.18 9.84 -28.53
N GLU A 72 -12.34 9.58 -29.85
CA GLU A 72 -12.81 10.58 -30.81
C GLU A 72 -14.26 11.05 -30.53
N ASN A 73 -15.04 10.23 -29.81
CA ASN A 73 -16.44 10.50 -29.44
C ASN A 73 -16.63 10.69 -27.93
N GLU A 74 -15.61 11.10 -27.20
CA GLU A 74 -15.57 11.17 -25.74
C GLU A 74 -16.74 11.99 -25.14
N SER A 75 -17.20 13.05 -25.82
CA SER A 75 -18.28 13.92 -25.37
C SER A 75 -19.61 13.18 -25.18
N GLU A 76 -19.83 12.08 -25.89
CA GLU A 76 -21.05 11.29 -25.86
C GLU A 76 -21.06 10.19 -24.77
N LEU A 77 -19.92 10.03 -24.06
CA LEU A 77 -19.73 8.96 -23.11
C LEU A 77 -20.06 9.39 -21.67
N SER A 78 -20.54 8.44 -20.87
CA SER A 78 -20.70 8.61 -19.43
C SER A 78 -19.35 8.83 -18.72
N LEU A 79 -19.39 9.32 -17.48
CA LEU A 79 -18.18 9.52 -16.67
C LEU A 79 -17.40 8.20 -16.47
N VAL A 80 -18.10 7.10 -16.22
CA VAL A 80 -17.49 5.76 -16.02
C VAL A 80 -16.80 5.29 -17.30
N GLU A 81 -17.46 5.43 -18.46
CA GLU A 81 -16.88 5.05 -19.75
C GLU A 81 -15.63 5.87 -20.07
N ARG A 82 -15.69 7.20 -19.91
CA ARG A 82 -14.52 8.08 -20.10
C ARG A 82 -13.39 7.70 -19.18
N ARG A 83 -13.67 7.46 -17.91
CA ARG A 83 -12.66 7.04 -16.96
C ARG A 83 -12.02 5.71 -17.33
N SER A 84 -12.83 4.74 -17.72
CA SER A 84 -12.35 3.42 -18.18
C SER A 84 -11.43 3.54 -19.40
N LEU A 85 -11.79 4.40 -20.37
CA LEU A 85 -10.94 4.68 -21.53
C LEU A 85 -9.61 5.31 -21.15
N LEU A 86 -9.61 6.29 -20.25
CA LEU A 86 -8.38 6.95 -19.78
C LEU A 86 -7.47 5.99 -19.02
N VAL A 87 -8.02 5.07 -18.24
CA VAL A 87 -7.24 4.03 -17.54
C VAL A 87 -6.61 3.09 -18.56
N GLN A 88 -7.38 2.58 -19.53
CA GLN A 88 -6.88 1.70 -20.56
C GLN A 88 -5.84 2.39 -21.45
N LYS A 89 -6.12 3.63 -21.87
CA LYS A 89 -5.17 4.41 -22.68
C LYS A 89 -3.82 4.59 -21.98
N ARG A 90 -3.84 4.99 -20.71
CA ARG A 90 -2.60 5.18 -19.93
C ARG A 90 -1.78 3.89 -19.83
N LEU A 91 -2.44 2.75 -19.63
CA LEU A 91 -1.78 1.46 -19.59
C LEU A 91 -1.18 1.11 -20.96
N ALA A 92 -1.94 1.31 -22.03
CA ALA A 92 -1.49 1.06 -23.40
C ALA A 92 -0.32 1.99 -23.78
N ASP A 93 -0.39 3.29 -23.48
CA ASP A 93 0.67 4.26 -23.78
C ASP A 93 2.01 3.86 -23.12
N ARG A 94 1.97 3.28 -21.90
CA ARG A 94 3.19 2.82 -21.21
C ARG A 94 3.80 1.56 -21.82
N LEU A 95 2.98 0.62 -22.24
CA LEU A 95 3.44 -0.68 -22.72
C LEU A 95 3.71 -0.69 -24.23
N ASN A 96 2.97 0.09 -25.02
CA ASN A 96 3.18 0.15 -26.47
C ASN A 96 4.51 0.79 -26.87
N CYS A 97 5.13 1.58 -26.00
CA CYS A 97 6.46 2.12 -26.25
C CYS A 97 7.60 1.12 -25.99
N VAL A 98 7.28 -0.01 -25.31
CA VAL A 98 8.26 -1.06 -24.96
C VAL A 98 8.11 -2.25 -25.92
N PRO A 99 9.13 -2.62 -26.70
CA PRO A 99 9.08 -3.84 -27.52
C PRO A 99 8.77 -5.07 -26.68
N LYS A 100 7.92 -5.98 -27.21
CA LYS A 100 7.51 -7.21 -26.51
C LYS A 100 8.71 -8.03 -26.02
N GLU A 101 9.75 -8.13 -26.81
CA GLU A 101 10.98 -8.86 -26.49
C GLU A 101 11.70 -8.23 -25.28
N ASP A 102 11.71 -6.91 -25.20
CA ASP A 102 12.33 -6.17 -24.09
C ASP A 102 11.51 -6.35 -22.80
N PHE A 103 10.18 -6.34 -22.89
CA PHE A 103 9.31 -6.63 -21.76
C PHE A 103 9.51 -8.05 -21.23
N VAL A 104 9.55 -9.06 -22.11
CA VAL A 104 9.81 -10.46 -21.73
C VAL A 104 11.19 -10.61 -21.09
N ARG A 105 12.21 -9.95 -21.64
CA ARG A 105 13.55 -9.92 -21.06
C ARG A 105 13.55 -9.30 -19.66
N TYR A 106 12.81 -8.21 -19.47
CA TYR A 106 12.68 -7.58 -18.17
C TYR A 106 12.05 -8.51 -17.11
N GLN A 107 11.00 -9.26 -17.46
CA GLN A 107 10.41 -10.25 -16.55
C GLN A 107 11.43 -11.36 -16.16
N SER A 108 12.28 -11.76 -17.08
CA SER A 108 13.36 -12.70 -16.79
C SER A 108 14.42 -12.10 -15.86
N LEU A 109 14.73 -10.80 -16.02
CA LEU A 109 15.66 -10.10 -15.11
C LEU A 109 15.06 -10.01 -13.69
N ILE A 110 13.79 -9.70 -13.53
CA ILE A 110 13.09 -9.66 -12.23
C ILE A 110 13.16 -11.04 -11.56
N THR A 111 12.84 -12.11 -12.29
CA THR A 111 12.92 -13.47 -11.75
C THR A 111 14.35 -13.82 -11.30
N SER A 112 15.35 -13.45 -12.09
CA SER A 112 16.76 -13.67 -11.76
C SER A 112 17.21 -12.84 -10.54
N ALA A 113 16.80 -11.57 -10.48
CA ALA A 113 17.11 -10.67 -9.36
C ALA A 113 16.48 -11.14 -8.04
N ARG A 114 15.23 -11.63 -8.08
CA ARG A 114 14.57 -12.21 -6.90
C ARG A 114 15.30 -13.45 -6.38
N ASN A 115 15.72 -14.35 -7.28
CA ASN A 115 16.50 -15.53 -6.88
C ASN A 115 17.87 -15.13 -6.30
N ALA A 116 18.54 -14.16 -6.91
CA ALA A 116 19.80 -13.63 -6.40
C ALA A 116 19.62 -12.97 -5.03
N TRP A 117 18.50 -12.25 -4.82
CA TRP A 117 18.18 -11.65 -3.52
C TRP A 117 18.03 -12.71 -2.41
N HIS A 118 17.34 -13.83 -2.67
CA HIS A 118 17.23 -14.92 -1.69
C HIS A 118 18.60 -15.46 -1.29
N ILE A 119 19.49 -15.70 -2.25
CA ILE A 119 20.84 -16.19 -1.97
C ILE A 119 21.65 -15.12 -1.22
N ALA A 120 21.61 -13.87 -1.70
CA ALA A 120 22.31 -12.75 -1.07
C ALA A 120 21.88 -12.52 0.38
N TYR A 121 20.57 -12.67 0.66
CA TYR A 121 20.01 -12.54 2.00
C TYR A 121 20.46 -13.67 2.93
N GLU A 122 20.46 -14.94 2.46
CA GLU A 122 20.90 -16.10 3.24
C GLU A 122 22.41 -16.10 3.50
N GLU A 123 23.21 -15.62 2.53
CA GLU A 123 24.67 -15.56 2.63
C GLU A 123 25.18 -14.22 3.21
N GLU A 124 24.28 -13.27 3.46
CA GLU A 124 24.58 -11.89 3.92
C GLU A 124 25.59 -11.18 2.99
N ASP A 125 25.51 -11.46 1.68
CA ASP A 125 26.44 -10.96 0.66
C ASP A 125 25.69 -10.14 -0.41
N TYR A 126 25.83 -8.82 -0.32
CA TYR A 126 25.23 -7.89 -1.28
C TYR A 126 25.85 -8.00 -2.69
N ASP A 127 27.10 -8.40 -2.84
CA ASP A 127 27.77 -8.47 -4.14
C ASP A 127 27.08 -9.49 -5.07
N ILE A 128 26.37 -10.48 -4.53
CA ILE A 128 25.54 -11.42 -5.30
C ILE A 128 24.35 -10.70 -5.96
N LEU A 129 23.70 -9.77 -5.26
CA LEU A 129 22.53 -9.04 -5.77
C LEU A 129 22.90 -7.83 -6.65
N CYS A 130 24.01 -7.16 -6.36
CA CYS A 130 24.43 -5.90 -6.97
C CYS A 130 24.32 -5.88 -8.52
N PRO A 131 24.89 -6.86 -9.29
CA PRO A 131 24.81 -6.84 -10.74
C PRO A 131 23.40 -7.04 -11.29
N HIS A 132 22.52 -7.69 -10.53
CA HIS A 132 21.12 -7.88 -10.92
C HIS A 132 20.32 -6.58 -10.76
N LEU A 133 20.53 -5.85 -9.66
CA LEU A 133 19.90 -4.53 -9.47
C LEU A 133 20.35 -3.53 -10.55
N GLU A 134 21.63 -3.52 -10.91
CA GLU A 134 22.15 -2.67 -11.97
C GLU A 134 21.41 -2.92 -13.30
N GLN A 135 21.16 -4.19 -13.65
CA GLN A 135 20.42 -4.58 -14.84
C GLN A 135 18.93 -4.18 -14.77
N VAL A 136 18.25 -4.44 -13.62
CA VAL A 136 16.85 -4.09 -13.42
C VAL A 136 16.64 -2.58 -13.55
N PHE A 137 17.40 -1.78 -12.81
CA PHE A 137 17.32 -0.31 -12.88
C PHE A 137 17.74 0.22 -14.25
N GLY A 138 18.75 -0.41 -14.87
CA GLY A 138 19.18 -0.09 -16.24
C GLY A 138 18.05 -0.23 -17.24
N LYS A 139 17.33 -1.36 -17.20
CA LYS A 139 16.19 -1.61 -18.11
C LYS A 139 15.02 -0.67 -17.85
N VAL A 140 14.71 -0.34 -16.59
CA VAL A 140 13.66 0.63 -16.24
C VAL A 140 14.00 2.03 -16.77
N ARG A 141 15.28 2.45 -16.72
CA ARG A 141 15.72 3.72 -17.35
C ARG A 141 15.57 3.71 -18.87
N GLU A 142 15.82 2.57 -19.52
CA GLU A 142 15.55 2.41 -20.96
C GLU A 142 14.06 2.57 -21.26
N PHE A 143 13.18 1.94 -20.50
CA PHE A 143 11.73 2.08 -20.66
C PHE A 143 11.26 3.52 -20.44
N ALA A 144 11.79 4.22 -19.45
CA ALA A 144 11.49 5.63 -19.24
C ALA A 144 11.86 6.47 -20.46
N THR A 145 13.05 6.24 -21.04
CA THR A 145 13.52 6.94 -22.24
C THR A 145 12.68 6.60 -23.47
N GLN A 146 12.26 5.35 -23.64
CA GLN A 146 11.37 4.94 -24.74
C GLN A 146 9.99 5.56 -24.62
N TYR A 147 9.47 5.68 -23.37
CA TYR A 147 8.18 6.33 -23.09
C TYR A 147 8.22 7.84 -23.41
N ASN A 148 9.23 8.52 -22.89
CA ASN A 148 9.48 9.93 -23.17
C ASN A 148 10.96 10.27 -22.87
N SER A 149 11.72 10.65 -23.89
CA SER A 149 13.15 10.93 -23.74
C SER A 149 13.49 12.13 -22.84
N GLU A 150 12.50 12.98 -22.54
CA GLU A 150 12.67 14.17 -21.70
C GLU A 150 12.21 13.94 -20.25
N ILE A 151 11.58 12.79 -19.96
CA ILE A 151 11.09 12.50 -18.59
C ILE A 151 12.27 12.18 -17.67
N ASN A 152 12.20 12.69 -16.44
CA ASN A 152 13.07 12.15 -15.39
C ASN A 152 12.79 10.65 -15.21
N PRO A 153 13.79 9.76 -15.31
CA PRO A 153 13.56 8.32 -15.19
C PRO A 153 12.90 7.90 -13.89
N TYR A 154 13.11 8.61 -12.78
CA TYR A 154 12.45 8.30 -11.53
C TYR A 154 10.99 8.76 -11.53
N ASP A 155 10.64 9.86 -12.19
CA ASP A 155 9.24 10.27 -12.37
C ASP A 155 8.43 9.23 -13.16
N TYR A 156 9.06 8.55 -14.12
CA TYR A 156 8.43 7.44 -14.83
C TYR A 156 8.00 6.34 -13.86
N CYS A 157 8.84 5.99 -12.87
CA CYS A 157 8.52 5.00 -11.84
C CYS A 157 7.44 5.51 -10.87
N LEU A 158 7.58 6.73 -10.36
CA LEU A 158 6.62 7.33 -9.42
C LEU A 158 5.21 7.41 -10.01
N LYS A 159 5.10 7.82 -11.29
CA LYS A 159 3.83 7.94 -12.01
C LYS A 159 3.16 6.60 -12.33
N GLU A 160 3.89 5.49 -12.26
CA GLU A 160 3.29 4.16 -12.34
C GLU A 160 2.36 3.90 -11.17
N HIS A 161 2.80 4.25 -9.98
CA HIS A 161 2.09 4.00 -8.72
C HIS A 161 1.13 5.13 -8.35
N ALA A 162 1.49 6.38 -8.68
CA ALA A 162 0.67 7.56 -8.40
C ALA A 162 0.79 8.55 -9.59
N PRO A 163 -0.10 8.43 -10.59
CA PRO A 163 0.03 9.14 -11.89
C PRO A 163 0.15 10.66 -11.81
N SER A 164 -0.38 11.27 -10.75
CA SER A 164 -0.40 12.73 -10.55
C SER A 164 0.76 13.23 -9.70
N THR A 165 1.84 12.45 -9.55
CA THR A 165 3.00 12.79 -8.71
C THR A 165 4.29 12.84 -9.53
N ASP A 166 5.29 13.48 -8.96
CA ASP A 166 6.63 13.63 -9.50
C ASP A 166 7.66 13.79 -8.38
N THR A 167 8.93 13.83 -8.75
CA THR A 167 10.03 14.08 -7.80
C THR A 167 9.92 15.42 -7.10
N ASP A 168 9.41 16.46 -7.75
CA ASP A 168 9.26 17.79 -7.13
C ASP A 168 8.25 17.76 -5.97
N LEU A 169 7.16 17.01 -6.10
CA LEU A 169 6.19 16.82 -5.03
C LEU A 169 6.81 16.06 -3.86
N TYR A 170 7.44 14.91 -4.17
CA TYR A 170 8.03 14.07 -3.11
C TYR A 170 9.20 14.76 -2.41
N ASP A 171 10.04 15.51 -3.13
CA ASP A 171 11.12 16.30 -2.54
C ASP A 171 10.59 17.26 -1.48
N ARG A 172 9.51 18.02 -1.80
CA ARG A 172 8.90 18.94 -0.82
C ARG A 172 8.31 18.19 0.39
N MET A 173 7.65 17.05 0.16
CA MET A 173 7.08 16.25 1.25
C MET A 173 8.18 15.69 2.17
N PHE A 174 9.22 15.13 1.58
CA PHE A 174 10.33 14.52 2.34
C PHE A 174 11.24 15.55 2.99
N ASP A 175 11.37 16.77 2.42
CA ASP A 175 12.05 17.88 3.10
C ASP A 175 11.36 18.27 4.40
N GLY A 176 10.02 18.32 4.42
CA GLY A 176 9.24 18.54 5.63
C GLY A 176 9.45 17.42 6.65
N ILE A 177 9.35 16.16 6.21
CA ILE A 177 9.58 14.98 7.07
C ILE A 177 10.99 15.00 7.66
N ARG A 178 12.02 15.22 6.86
CA ARG A 178 13.41 15.30 7.32
C ARG A 178 13.59 16.36 8.41
N LYS A 179 13.07 17.57 8.16
CA LYS A 179 13.24 18.71 9.08
C LYS A 179 12.52 18.54 10.40
N GLU A 180 11.38 17.84 10.41
CA GLU A 180 10.50 17.81 11.56
C GLU A 180 10.49 16.44 12.27
N ILE A 181 10.60 15.33 11.53
CA ILE A 181 10.50 13.97 12.11
C ILE A 181 11.86 13.45 12.61
N VAL A 182 12.97 13.82 11.96
CA VAL A 182 14.30 13.44 12.46
C VAL A 182 14.57 14.03 13.86
N PRO A 183 14.32 15.34 14.12
CA PRO A 183 14.43 15.89 15.48
C PRO A 183 13.44 15.24 16.45
N LEU A 184 12.18 15.05 16.04
CA LEU A 184 11.16 14.40 16.87
C LEU A 184 11.60 13.01 17.33
N LEU A 185 12.12 12.17 16.41
CA LEU A 185 12.61 10.83 16.75
C LEU A 185 13.75 10.91 17.77
N ARG A 186 14.70 11.84 17.57
CA ARG A 186 15.84 12.03 18.51
C ARG A 186 15.36 12.43 19.90
N GLU A 187 14.42 13.36 19.98
CA GLU A 187 13.84 13.76 21.27
C GLU A 187 13.12 12.60 21.98
N ILE A 188 12.40 11.75 21.20
CA ILE A 188 11.71 10.58 21.75
C ILE A 188 12.69 9.52 22.26
N VAL A 189 13.74 9.23 21.50
CA VAL A 189 14.73 8.20 21.86
C VAL A 189 15.49 8.56 23.14
N ASP A 190 15.65 9.84 23.44
CA ASP A 190 16.27 10.35 24.69
C ASP A 190 15.33 10.23 25.91
N LYS A 191 14.03 9.89 25.73
CA LYS A 191 13.10 9.70 26.84
C LYS A 191 13.16 8.30 27.42
N PRO A 192 12.68 8.11 28.66
CA PRO A 192 12.52 6.77 29.21
C PRO A 192 11.66 5.89 28.28
N PRO A 193 12.04 4.63 28.05
CA PRO A 193 11.31 3.74 27.18
C PRO A 193 9.89 3.46 27.72
N VAL A 194 8.93 3.38 26.83
CA VAL A 194 7.56 2.97 27.17
C VAL A 194 7.56 1.53 27.66
N ASP A 195 6.86 1.27 28.77
CA ASP A 195 6.65 -0.09 29.28
C ASP A 195 5.72 -0.87 28.34
N THR A 196 6.22 -1.96 27.78
CA THR A 196 5.47 -2.88 26.91
C THR A 196 5.12 -4.20 27.58
N SER A 197 5.30 -4.31 28.90
CA SER A 197 5.04 -5.55 29.64
C SER A 197 3.60 -6.06 29.51
N CYS A 198 2.63 -5.17 29.28
CA CYS A 198 1.24 -5.52 29.00
C CYS A 198 1.03 -6.31 27.69
N LEU A 199 2.00 -6.26 26.75
CA LEU A 199 1.98 -7.05 25.53
C LEU A 199 2.61 -8.43 25.67
N ILE A 200 3.24 -8.73 26.81
CA ILE A 200 3.86 -10.04 27.07
C ILE A 200 2.78 -11.03 27.44
N GLY A 201 2.62 -12.09 26.64
CA GLY A 201 1.60 -13.08 26.89
C GLY A 201 1.66 -14.31 26.00
N ASP A 202 0.69 -15.21 26.17
CA ASP A 202 0.44 -16.33 25.26
C ASP A 202 -0.91 -16.13 24.56
N TYR A 203 -0.84 -15.90 23.27
CA TYR A 203 -1.96 -15.52 22.44
C TYR A 203 -2.27 -16.62 21.42
N SER A 204 -3.19 -17.55 21.79
CA SER A 204 -3.54 -18.65 20.89
C SER A 204 -4.16 -18.17 19.59
N ALA A 205 -3.87 -18.84 18.47
CA ALA A 205 -4.40 -18.52 17.15
C ALA A 205 -5.93 -18.41 17.12
N ALA A 206 -6.64 -19.36 17.78
CA ALA A 206 -8.11 -19.35 17.85
C ALA A 206 -8.68 -18.08 18.52
N LYS A 207 -7.98 -17.54 19.54
CA LYS A 207 -8.41 -16.29 20.21
C LYS A 207 -8.09 -15.06 19.37
N GLN A 208 -6.97 -15.07 18.65
CA GLN A 208 -6.64 -14.00 17.70
C GLN A 208 -7.61 -14.02 16.51
N GLU A 209 -8.02 -15.18 16.01
CA GLU A 209 -9.06 -15.30 14.98
C GLU A 209 -10.40 -14.74 15.47
N ALA A 210 -10.79 -15.04 16.70
CA ALA A 210 -12.00 -14.47 17.31
C ALA A 210 -11.90 -12.94 17.47
N LEU A 211 -10.71 -12.40 17.77
CA LEU A 211 -10.44 -10.97 17.78
C LEU A 211 -10.55 -10.37 16.38
N SER A 212 -9.94 -10.99 15.37
CA SER A 212 -9.98 -10.54 13.98
C SER A 212 -11.42 -10.43 13.46
N LYS A 213 -12.25 -11.45 13.71
CA LYS A 213 -13.67 -11.44 13.32
C LYS A 213 -14.43 -10.31 14.04
N TYR A 214 -14.20 -10.15 15.34
CA TYR A 214 -14.78 -9.05 16.11
C TYR A 214 -14.38 -7.67 15.58
N ILE A 215 -13.09 -7.48 15.22
CA ILE A 215 -12.62 -6.22 14.63
C ILE A 215 -13.29 -5.93 13.29
N MET A 216 -13.36 -6.91 12.37
CA MET A 216 -14.05 -6.74 11.08
C MET A 216 -15.53 -6.35 11.28
N GLU A 217 -16.20 -6.95 12.26
CA GLU A 217 -17.60 -6.65 12.59
C GLU A 217 -17.77 -5.21 13.12
N ILE A 218 -16.98 -4.79 14.14
CA ILE A 218 -17.12 -3.45 14.74
C ILE A 218 -16.66 -2.32 13.82
N ILE A 219 -15.72 -2.60 12.90
CA ILE A 219 -15.30 -1.65 11.86
C ILE A 219 -16.40 -1.50 10.78
N GLY A 220 -17.35 -2.43 10.72
CA GLY A 220 -18.54 -2.35 9.85
C GLY A 220 -18.31 -2.88 8.45
N LEU A 221 -17.45 -3.92 8.31
CA LEU A 221 -17.33 -4.64 7.05
C LEU A 221 -18.61 -5.42 6.72
N ASP A 222 -19.01 -5.41 5.46
CA ASP A 222 -20.01 -6.34 4.92
C ASP A 222 -19.37 -7.72 4.74
N LEU A 223 -19.54 -8.58 5.76
CA LEU A 223 -18.90 -9.88 5.81
C LEU A 223 -19.40 -10.85 4.73
N ASP A 224 -20.52 -10.58 4.08
CA ASP A 224 -20.99 -11.35 2.94
C ASP A 224 -20.14 -11.11 1.68
N ARG A 225 -19.32 -10.04 1.68
CA ARG A 225 -18.36 -9.72 0.62
C ARG A 225 -16.90 -10.00 1.01
N VAL A 226 -16.62 -10.53 2.20
CA VAL A 226 -15.26 -10.67 2.71
C VAL A 226 -14.89 -12.13 2.96
N GLY A 227 -13.91 -12.65 2.23
CA GLY A 227 -13.20 -13.87 2.58
C GLY A 227 -12.03 -13.58 3.50
N PHE A 228 -11.91 -14.34 4.60
CA PHE A 228 -10.85 -14.18 5.59
C PHE A 228 -10.03 -15.45 5.77
N ALA A 229 -8.70 -15.34 5.72
CA ALA A 229 -7.78 -16.49 5.86
C ALA A 229 -6.47 -16.07 6.56
N THR A 230 -5.57 -17.03 6.73
CA THR A 230 -4.18 -16.78 7.14
C THR A 230 -3.23 -16.99 5.97
N SER A 231 -2.14 -16.21 5.93
CA SER A 231 -1.05 -16.35 4.98
C SER A 231 0.29 -16.05 5.65
N GLU A 232 1.39 -16.49 5.05
CA GLU A 232 2.73 -16.19 5.56
C GLU A 232 3.01 -14.68 5.50
N HIS A 233 2.61 -14.04 4.41
CA HIS A 233 2.67 -12.60 4.20
C HIS A 233 1.25 -12.04 4.10
N PRO A 234 0.73 -11.37 5.15
CA PRO A 234 -0.61 -10.80 5.14
C PRO A 234 -0.84 -9.80 4.01
N PHE A 235 -2.03 -9.86 3.41
CA PHE A 235 -2.46 -8.92 2.38
C PHE A 235 -3.98 -8.69 2.42
N ALA A 236 -4.40 -7.62 1.77
CA ALA A 236 -5.79 -7.38 1.41
C ALA A 236 -5.88 -7.21 -0.10
N LYS A 237 -6.85 -7.86 -0.73
CA LYS A 237 -7.00 -7.88 -2.18
C LYS A 237 -8.46 -7.95 -2.59
N ARG A 238 -8.80 -7.24 -3.67
CA ARG A 238 -10.05 -7.38 -4.39
C ARG A 238 -9.91 -8.49 -5.45
N LEU A 239 -10.88 -9.36 -5.55
CA LEU A 239 -10.96 -10.36 -6.62
C LEU A 239 -12.00 -9.93 -7.66
N GLY A 240 -11.55 -9.66 -8.87
CA GLY A 240 -12.41 -9.26 -10.00
C GLY A 240 -13.09 -7.90 -9.79
N SER A 241 -13.98 -7.78 -8.83
CA SER A 241 -14.71 -6.54 -8.51
C SER A 241 -14.82 -6.30 -7.00
N HIS A 242 -15.32 -5.12 -6.62
CA HIS A 242 -15.52 -4.72 -5.22
C HIS A 242 -16.58 -5.53 -4.45
N PHE A 243 -17.17 -6.55 -5.07
CA PHE A 243 -18.07 -7.51 -4.40
C PHE A 243 -17.35 -8.69 -3.75
N ASP A 244 -16.05 -8.89 -4.02
CA ASP A 244 -15.27 -10.00 -3.45
C ASP A 244 -13.93 -9.47 -2.92
N MET A 245 -13.87 -9.27 -1.61
CA MET A 245 -12.69 -8.81 -0.89
C MET A 245 -12.04 -9.94 -0.13
N ARG A 246 -10.70 -10.01 -0.14
CA ARG A 246 -9.94 -11.02 0.60
C ARG A 246 -8.96 -10.32 1.55
N ILE A 247 -9.04 -10.70 2.81
CA ILE A 247 -8.16 -10.22 3.87
C ILE A 247 -7.44 -11.43 4.45
N THR A 248 -6.13 -11.35 4.57
CA THR A 248 -5.34 -12.36 5.26
C THR A 248 -4.58 -11.75 6.41
N THR A 249 -4.25 -12.57 7.40
CA THR A 249 -3.42 -12.20 8.54
C THR A 249 -2.50 -13.37 8.93
N LYS A 250 -1.58 -13.12 9.88
CA LYS A 250 -0.72 -14.14 10.48
C LYS A 250 -0.82 -14.07 11.99
N TYR A 251 -0.94 -15.22 12.63
CA TYR A 251 -1.04 -15.31 14.09
C TYR A 251 0.29 -15.69 14.72
N SER A 252 0.69 -14.94 15.74
CA SER A 252 1.84 -15.26 16.57
C SER A 252 1.42 -15.52 18.02
N ARG A 253 1.91 -16.59 18.63
CA ARG A 253 1.64 -16.85 20.06
C ARG A 253 2.23 -15.80 21.00
N LYS A 254 3.22 -15.04 20.52
CA LYS A 254 3.93 -14.04 21.35
C LYS A 254 3.41 -12.62 21.11
N ASP A 255 2.64 -12.40 20.05
CA ASP A 255 2.20 -11.08 19.64
C ASP A 255 0.83 -11.14 18.96
N PHE A 256 -0.18 -10.53 19.57
CA PHE A 256 -1.51 -10.38 18.96
C PHE A 256 -1.65 -9.06 18.18
N THR A 257 -0.76 -8.11 18.41
CA THR A 257 -0.86 -6.77 17.81
C THR A 257 -0.61 -6.83 16.32
N PHE A 258 0.30 -7.71 15.87
CA PHE A 258 0.53 -7.91 14.45
C PHE A 258 -0.76 -8.30 13.71
N SER A 259 -1.50 -9.30 14.20
CA SER A 259 -2.76 -9.71 13.58
C SER A 259 -3.86 -8.65 13.72
N LEU A 260 -3.90 -7.91 14.82
CA LEU A 260 -4.84 -6.81 15.02
C LEU A 260 -4.66 -5.71 13.96
N TYR A 261 -3.42 -5.25 13.77
CA TYR A 261 -3.15 -4.14 12.85
C TYR A 261 -3.19 -4.55 11.38
N THR A 262 -2.75 -5.75 11.02
CA THR A 262 -2.93 -6.26 9.64
C THR A 262 -4.40 -6.43 9.27
N VAL A 263 -5.26 -6.81 10.21
CA VAL A 263 -6.71 -6.85 9.98
C VAL A 263 -7.30 -5.45 9.84
N LEU A 264 -6.90 -4.49 10.67
CA LEU A 264 -7.35 -3.08 10.54
C LEU A 264 -6.91 -2.46 9.20
N PHE A 265 -5.66 -2.71 8.79
CA PHE A 265 -5.18 -2.36 7.46
C PHE A 265 -6.08 -2.94 6.37
N GLY A 266 -6.37 -4.25 6.45
CA GLY A 266 -7.26 -4.94 5.51
C GLY A 266 -8.67 -4.38 5.52
N CYS A 267 -9.21 -4.01 6.68
CA CYS A 267 -10.52 -3.36 6.80
C CYS A 267 -10.55 -2.02 6.06
N GLY A 268 -9.53 -1.18 6.22
CA GLY A 268 -9.43 0.11 5.53
C GLY A 268 -9.43 -0.05 4.00
N TYR A 269 -8.66 -1.02 3.50
CA TYR A 269 -8.64 -1.35 2.09
C TYR A 269 -10.03 -1.84 1.59
N ALA A 270 -10.61 -2.83 2.28
CA ALA A 270 -11.88 -3.43 1.88
C ALA A 270 -13.05 -2.43 1.93
N LEU A 271 -13.12 -1.57 2.95
CA LEU A 271 -14.16 -0.53 3.05
C LEU A 271 -14.08 0.47 1.89
N ALA A 272 -12.87 0.89 1.53
CA ALA A 272 -12.67 1.82 0.43
C ALA A 272 -13.06 1.19 -0.92
N GLU A 273 -12.70 -0.06 -1.17
CA GLU A 273 -13.12 -0.80 -2.37
C GLU A 273 -14.64 -1.01 -2.40
N MET A 274 -15.24 -1.51 -1.33
CA MET A 274 -16.69 -1.74 -1.24
C MET A 274 -17.52 -0.45 -1.24
N GLY A 275 -16.90 0.68 -0.91
CA GLY A 275 -17.54 1.99 -0.88
C GLY A 275 -17.69 2.66 -2.24
N GLN A 276 -17.10 2.10 -3.29
CA GLN A 276 -17.21 2.60 -4.67
C GLN A 276 -18.62 2.40 -5.25
N GLY A 277 -18.89 3.01 -6.40
CA GLY A 277 -20.17 2.85 -7.10
C GLY A 277 -20.31 1.46 -7.76
N ASP A 278 -21.47 0.84 -7.65
CA ASP A 278 -21.73 -0.49 -8.24
C ASP A 278 -21.66 -0.48 -9.79
N ASP A 279 -21.84 0.70 -10.42
CA ASP A 279 -21.70 0.91 -11.86
C ASP A 279 -20.26 0.84 -12.36
N LEU A 280 -19.28 0.84 -11.47
CA LEU A 280 -17.88 0.60 -11.82
C LEU A 280 -17.56 -0.88 -12.04
N ALA A 281 -18.36 -1.80 -11.47
CA ALA A 281 -18.07 -3.22 -11.51
C ALA A 281 -17.82 -3.74 -12.94
N PHE A 282 -16.76 -4.52 -13.10
CA PHE A 282 -16.30 -5.07 -14.38
C PHE A 282 -15.84 -4.03 -15.42
N THR A 283 -15.59 -2.78 -15.03
CA THR A 283 -14.97 -1.76 -15.89
C THR A 283 -13.49 -1.56 -15.54
N PHE A 284 -12.73 -0.91 -16.41
CA PHE A 284 -11.35 -0.54 -16.08
C PHE A 284 -11.26 0.56 -15.01
N ALA A 285 -12.36 1.27 -14.73
CA ALA A 285 -12.44 2.25 -13.67
C ALA A 285 -12.52 1.57 -12.28
N ASP A 286 -13.08 0.35 -12.19
CA ASP A 286 -13.15 -0.42 -10.95
C ASP A 286 -11.72 -0.75 -10.45
N GLY A 287 -11.38 -0.30 -9.23
CA GLY A 287 -10.05 -0.48 -8.64
C GLY A 287 -8.93 0.36 -9.29
N SER A 288 -9.26 1.34 -10.13
CA SER A 288 -8.27 2.26 -10.71
C SER A 288 -7.84 3.39 -9.75
N ALA A 289 -8.08 3.21 -8.46
CA ALA A 289 -7.67 4.17 -7.44
C ALA A 289 -6.16 4.41 -7.47
N SER A 290 -5.75 5.64 -7.19
CA SER A 290 -4.35 5.94 -6.87
C SER A 290 -3.92 5.14 -5.64
N ILE A 291 -2.74 4.50 -5.71
CA ILE A 291 -2.18 3.76 -4.57
C ILE A 291 -2.07 4.68 -3.34
N GLY A 292 -1.71 5.97 -3.52
CA GLY A 292 -1.66 6.93 -2.42
C GLY A 292 -3.00 7.13 -1.71
N ILE A 293 -4.12 7.18 -2.45
CA ILE A 293 -5.47 7.27 -1.84
C ILE A 293 -5.81 5.99 -1.09
N MET A 294 -5.53 4.81 -1.66
CA MET A 294 -5.78 3.52 -1.01
C MET A 294 -4.90 3.32 0.23
N SER A 295 -3.61 3.69 0.15
CA SER A 295 -2.72 3.73 1.31
C SER A 295 -3.23 4.67 2.41
N GLY A 296 -3.87 5.78 2.01
CA GLY A 296 -4.53 6.68 2.96
C GLY A 296 -5.68 6.01 3.71
N GLN A 297 -6.47 5.17 3.04
CA GLN A 297 -7.56 4.44 3.69
C GLN A 297 -7.03 3.36 4.64
N THR A 298 -6.01 2.61 4.23
CA THR A 298 -5.41 1.60 5.10
C THR A 298 -4.74 2.24 6.32
N SER A 299 -3.95 3.29 6.13
CA SER A 299 -3.30 4.05 7.20
C SER A 299 -4.32 4.68 8.16
N PHE A 300 -5.45 5.18 7.64
CA PHE A 300 -6.51 5.78 8.47
C PHE A 300 -7.07 4.77 9.48
N TYR A 301 -7.43 3.54 9.03
CA TYR A 301 -7.98 2.55 9.94
C TYR A 301 -6.93 1.87 10.82
N GLU A 302 -5.72 1.67 10.33
CA GLU A 302 -4.64 1.04 11.10
C GLU A 302 -4.02 1.99 12.14
N HIS A 303 -3.60 3.18 11.69
CA HIS A 303 -2.82 4.09 12.54
C HIS A 303 -3.69 5.12 13.26
N ILE A 304 -4.61 5.79 12.54
CA ILE A 304 -5.38 6.87 13.14
C ILE A 304 -6.49 6.33 14.02
N ILE A 305 -7.31 5.42 13.51
CA ILE A 305 -8.38 4.81 14.32
C ILE A 305 -7.81 3.73 15.25
N GLY A 306 -7.14 2.72 14.70
CA GLY A 306 -6.74 1.51 15.44
C GLY A 306 -5.73 1.75 16.55
N ARG A 307 -4.90 2.79 16.45
CA ARG A 307 -3.94 3.17 17.49
C ARG A 307 -4.41 4.37 18.31
N SER A 308 -5.67 4.82 18.16
CA SER A 308 -6.23 5.89 18.99
C SER A 308 -6.55 5.40 20.40
N ARG A 309 -6.49 6.32 21.37
CA ARG A 309 -6.87 6.05 22.75
C ARG A 309 -8.34 5.62 22.85
N ALA A 310 -9.22 6.23 22.07
CA ALA A 310 -10.64 5.89 22.02
C ALA A 310 -10.85 4.43 21.56
N PHE A 311 -10.18 4.00 20.49
CA PHE A 311 -10.31 2.65 19.96
C PHE A 311 -9.74 1.59 20.93
N ILE A 312 -8.58 1.85 21.50
CA ILE A 312 -8.01 0.96 22.54
C ILE A 312 -8.96 0.81 23.72
N ASN A 313 -9.52 1.92 24.23
CA ASN A 313 -10.53 1.86 25.30
C ASN A 313 -11.74 1.02 24.90
N TYR A 314 -12.23 1.19 23.67
CA TYR A 314 -13.42 0.49 23.17
C TYR A 314 -13.21 -1.03 23.05
N ILE A 315 -12.06 -1.47 22.51
CA ILE A 315 -11.79 -2.91 22.34
C ILE A 315 -11.25 -3.60 23.61
N TYR A 316 -10.75 -2.84 24.59
CA TYR A 316 -10.08 -3.39 25.78
C TYR A 316 -10.92 -4.40 26.58
N PRO A 317 -12.24 -4.20 26.80
CA PRO A 317 -13.09 -5.21 27.44
C PRO A 317 -13.09 -6.55 26.71
N LYS A 318 -13.07 -6.54 25.37
CA LYS A 318 -13.00 -7.76 24.55
C LYS A 318 -11.63 -8.43 24.67
N LEU A 319 -10.54 -7.64 24.71
CA LEU A 319 -9.19 -8.16 24.93
C LEU A 319 -9.07 -8.86 26.30
N LYS A 320 -9.68 -8.30 27.37
CA LYS A 320 -9.72 -8.94 28.69
C LYS A 320 -10.46 -10.27 28.68
N VAL A 321 -11.51 -10.41 27.90
CA VAL A 321 -12.24 -11.69 27.76
C VAL A 321 -11.40 -12.71 27.00
N LEU A 322 -10.75 -12.30 25.92
CA LEU A 322 -9.97 -13.21 25.08
C LEU A 322 -8.61 -13.57 25.72
N PHE A 323 -7.94 -12.62 26.36
CA PHE A 323 -6.59 -12.75 26.90
C PHE A 323 -6.52 -12.39 28.39
N PRO A 324 -7.31 -13.06 29.28
CA PRO A 324 -7.47 -12.65 30.69
C PRO A 324 -6.18 -12.70 31.50
N ALA A 325 -5.24 -13.56 31.15
CA ALA A 325 -3.95 -13.66 31.86
C ALA A 325 -3.03 -12.48 31.52
N SER A 326 -2.92 -12.14 30.21
CA SER A 326 -2.07 -11.06 29.74
C SER A 326 -2.63 -9.67 30.09
N MET A 327 -3.97 -9.53 30.12
CA MET A 327 -4.64 -8.25 30.45
C MET A 327 -5.02 -8.10 31.92
N ARG A 328 -4.49 -8.96 32.82
CA ARG A 328 -4.91 -8.98 34.26
C ARG A 328 -4.53 -7.71 35.00
N SER A 329 -3.31 -7.24 34.80
CA SER A 329 -2.70 -6.13 35.56
C SER A 329 -2.51 -4.85 34.73
N SER A 330 -2.95 -4.84 33.47
CA SER A 330 -2.87 -3.67 32.60
C SER A 330 -4.16 -2.86 32.61
N ALA A 331 -4.02 -1.57 32.33
CA ALA A 331 -5.13 -0.68 32.01
C ALA A 331 -5.17 -0.40 30.49
N PRO A 332 -6.28 0.14 29.95
CA PRO A 332 -6.33 0.57 28.56
C PRO A 332 -5.22 1.56 28.19
N GLU A 333 -4.83 2.41 29.13
CA GLU A 333 -3.76 3.39 28.93
C GLU A 333 -2.40 2.73 28.74
N ASP A 334 -2.07 1.67 29.51
CA ASP A 334 -0.83 0.92 29.35
C ASP A 334 -0.74 0.29 27.96
N LEU A 335 -1.87 -0.23 27.46
CA LEU A 335 -1.96 -0.80 26.13
C LEU A 335 -1.83 0.29 25.05
N TYR A 336 -2.48 1.45 25.24
CA TYR A 336 -2.36 2.58 24.31
C TYR A 336 -0.91 3.05 24.17
N LEU A 337 -0.22 3.21 25.28
CA LEU A 337 1.20 3.59 25.27
C LEU A 337 2.08 2.50 24.62
N ALA A 338 1.86 1.24 24.96
CA ALA A 338 2.65 0.13 24.45
C ALA A 338 2.53 -0.07 22.93
N VAL A 339 1.32 0.06 22.35
CA VAL A 339 1.11 -0.10 20.88
C VAL A 339 1.55 1.13 20.08
N ASN A 340 1.79 2.25 20.74
CA ASN A 340 2.34 3.48 20.16
C ASN A 340 3.79 3.74 20.58
N LYS A 341 4.48 2.72 21.09
CA LYS A 341 5.91 2.83 21.39
C LYS A 341 6.69 3.20 20.13
N VAL A 342 7.57 4.17 20.26
CA VAL A 342 8.54 4.52 19.21
C VAL A 342 9.90 3.93 19.55
N SER A 343 10.57 3.38 18.55
CA SER A 343 11.92 2.87 18.68
C SER A 343 12.65 2.96 17.34
N ALA A 344 13.80 3.61 17.34
CA ALA A 344 14.68 3.54 16.18
C ALA A 344 15.23 2.10 16.02
N GLY A 345 15.14 1.58 14.79
CA GLY A 345 15.64 0.24 14.46
C GLY A 345 16.04 0.16 13.00
N PRO A 346 16.85 -0.84 12.61
CA PRO A 346 17.31 -0.97 11.22
C PRO A 346 16.24 -1.54 10.28
N ILE A 347 15.21 -2.21 10.79
CA ILE A 347 14.23 -2.95 9.97
C ILE A 347 12.98 -2.12 9.72
N ARG A 348 12.65 -1.90 8.43
CA ARG A 348 11.47 -1.15 8.00
C ARG A 348 10.16 -1.88 8.31
N ILE A 349 10.12 -3.20 8.07
CA ILE A 349 8.91 -4.00 8.33
C ILE A 349 8.71 -4.07 9.84
N GLY A 350 7.58 -3.55 10.32
CA GLY A 350 7.30 -3.45 11.75
C GLY A 350 7.86 -2.19 12.44
N ALA A 351 8.41 -1.24 11.66
CA ALA A 351 8.76 0.08 12.18
C ALA A 351 7.51 0.80 12.72
N ASP A 352 7.71 1.61 13.77
CA ASP A 352 6.64 2.41 14.37
C ASP A 352 6.19 3.56 13.46
N GLU A 353 5.11 4.22 13.83
CA GLU A 353 4.48 5.27 13.03
C GLU A 353 5.39 6.50 12.79
N VAL A 354 6.35 6.77 13.66
CA VAL A 354 7.32 7.87 13.51
C VAL A 354 8.48 7.44 12.62
N SER A 355 9.18 6.36 12.98
CA SER A 355 10.38 5.89 12.30
C SER A 355 10.11 5.37 10.89
N SER A 356 8.92 4.83 10.61
CA SER A 356 8.53 4.36 9.27
C SER A 356 8.66 5.42 8.19
N ASN A 357 8.36 6.69 8.50
CA ASN A 357 8.52 7.81 7.55
C ASN A 357 9.98 8.03 7.14
N LEU A 358 10.91 7.79 8.05
CA LEU A 358 12.34 7.94 7.80
C LEU A 358 12.90 6.77 6.98
N HIS A 359 12.41 5.57 7.21
CA HIS A 359 12.74 4.42 6.35
C HIS A 359 12.32 4.66 4.89
N ILE A 360 11.12 5.24 4.69
CA ILE A 360 10.62 5.56 3.34
C ILE A 360 11.43 6.71 2.72
N LEU A 361 11.77 7.73 3.49
CA LEU A 361 12.64 8.83 3.06
C LEU A 361 14.00 8.31 2.56
N ILE A 362 14.65 7.44 3.34
CA ILE A 362 15.94 6.84 2.96
C ILE A 362 15.81 6.09 1.63
N ARG A 363 14.77 5.27 1.49
CA ARG A 363 14.52 4.53 0.24
C ARG A 363 14.29 5.46 -0.94
N TYR A 364 13.50 6.52 -0.77
CA TYR A 364 13.24 7.52 -1.81
C TYR A 364 14.53 8.18 -2.29
N GLU A 365 15.37 8.65 -1.38
CA GLU A 365 16.61 9.32 -1.72
C GLU A 365 17.59 8.39 -2.44
N LEU A 366 17.73 7.14 -1.98
CA LEU A 366 18.60 6.15 -2.61
C LEU A 366 18.07 5.73 -3.99
N GLU A 367 16.78 5.47 -4.15
CA GLU A 367 16.17 5.15 -5.43
C GLU A 367 16.36 6.29 -6.43
N LYS A 368 16.13 7.54 -6.01
CA LYS A 368 16.31 8.73 -6.83
C LYS A 368 17.76 8.86 -7.31
N ALA A 369 18.72 8.69 -6.39
CA ALA A 369 20.14 8.76 -6.71
C ALA A 369 20.57 7.64 -7.68
N LEU A 370 20.08 6.40 -7.49
CA LEU A 370 20.33 5.28 -8.39
C LEU A 370 19.73 5.50 -9.78
N MET A 371 18.47 5.97 -9.85
CA MET A 371 17.78 6.24 -11.11
C MET A 371 18.44 7.37 -11.90
N ASN A 372 18.94 8.40 -11.22
CA ASN A 372 19.65 9.53 -11.84
C ASN A 372 21.14 9.24 -12.10
N LYS A 373 21.68 8.09 -11.66
CA LYS A 373 23.11 7.73 -11.74
C LYS A 373 24.03 8.60 -10.86
N ASP A 374 23.49 9.20 -9.81
CA ASP A 374 24.25 9.97 -8.82
C ASP A 374 24.90 9.05 -7.78
N LEU A 375 24.43 7.79 -7.67
CA LEU A 375 24.96 6.75 -6.81
C LEU A 375 25.23 5.48 -7.64
N SER A 376 26.39 4.83 -7.43
CA SER A 376 26.67 3.51 -8.01
C SER A 376 26.03 2.40 -7.18
N PHE A 377 25.67 1.28 -7.82
CA PHE A 377 25.13 0.13 -7.10
C PHE A 377 26.15 -0.47 -6.15
N LYS A 378 27.43 -0.37 -6.46
CA LYS A 378 28.51 -0.86 -5.60
C LYS A 378 28.61 -0.07 -4.28
N ASP A 379 28.31 1.23 -4.32
CA ASP A 379 28.41 2.10 -3.14
C ASP A 379 27.08 2.15 -2.36
N LEU A 380 26.04 1.45 -2.83
CA LEU A 380 24.71 1.47 -2.22
C LEU A 380 24.70 1.01 -0.75
N PRO A 381 25.41 -0.05 -0.32
CA PRO A 381 25.45 -0.45 1.09
C PRO A 381 26.00 0.64 2.02
N ASP A 382 27.07 1.31 1.62
CA ASP A 382 27.67 2.38 2.38
C ASP A 382 26.75 3.59 2.48
N ALA A 383 26.14 4.00 1.34
CA ALA A 383 25.16 5.07 1.31
C ALA A 383 23.91 4.76 2.14
N TRP A 384 23.47 3.48 2.16
CA TRP A 384 22.40 3.00 3.01
C TRP A 384 22.75 3.20 4.49
N ASN A 385 23.88 2.67 4.93
CA ASN A 385 24.33 2.71 6.31
C ASN A 385 24.54 4.14 6.79
N GLU A 386 25.08 5.04 5.94
CA GLU A 386 25.23 6.46 6.24
C GLU A 386 23.88 7.12 6.52
N LYS A 387 22.87 6.91 5.67
CA LYS A 387 21.54 7.49 5.86
C LYS A 387 20.80 6.93 7.07
N TYR A 388 20.98 5.65 7.40
CA TYR A 388 20.40 5.06 8.60
C TYR A 388 21.01 5.68 9.86
N ARG A 389 22.31 5.92 9.86
CA ARG A 389 22.99 6.62 10.96
C ARG A 389 22.54 8.09 11.05
N GLU A 390 22.42 8.77 9.91
CA GLU A 390 22.03 10.18 9.85
C GLU A 390 20.59 10.40 10.34
N TYR A 391 19.61 9.61 9.85
CA TYR A 391 18.18 9.88 10.09
C TYR A 391 17.59 9.10 11.26
N LEU A 392 18.01 7.86 11.46
CA LEU A 392 17.50 6.99 12.52
C LEU A 392 18.44 6.91 13.72
N GLY A 393 19.71 7.31 13.60
CA GLY A 393 20.71 7.15 14.64
C GLY A 393 21.11 5.68 14.89
N VAL A 394 20.96 4.83 13.87
CA VAL A 394 21.15 3.38 13.97
C VAL A 394 22.33 2.94 13.13
N ASP A 395 23.22 2.12 13.71
CA ASP A 395 24.22 1.39 12.95
C ASP A 395 23.62 0.09 12.41
N VAL A 396 23.91 -0.21 11.15
CA VAL A 396 23.50 -1.45 10.48
C VAL A 396 24.63 -2.45 10.59
N GLU A 397 24.40 -3.58 11.26
CA GLU A 397 25.45 -4.54 11.61
C GLU A 397 25.81 -5.45 10.44
N ASP A 398 24.84 -5.82 9.59
CA ASP A 398 25.00 -6.74 8.48
C ASP A 398 24.10 -6.37 7.30
N PRO A 399 24.38 -6.87 6.08
CA PRO A 399 23.57 -6.56 4.90
C PRO A 399 22.11 -7.03 4.98
N SER A 400 21.81 -8.10 5.72
CA SER A 400 20.44 -8.64 5.86
C SER A 400 19.54 -7.73 6.69
N HIS A 401 20.11 -7.00 7.65
CA HIS A 401 19.45 -5.92 8.39
C HIS A 401 19.58 -4.55 7.70
N GLY A 402 20.34 -4.48 6.62
CA GLY A 402 20.59 -3.30 5.82
C GLY A 402 19.93 -3.35 4.45
N VAL A 403 20.75 -3.20 3.42
CA VAL A 403 20.34 -3.06 2.02
C VAL A 403 19.58 -4.29 1.48
N LEU A 404 19.73 -5.46 2.07
CA LEU A 404 19.05 -6.70 1.70
C LEU A 404 17.73 -6.95 2.46
N GLN A 405 17.32 -6.07 3.37
CA GLN A 405 16.19 -6.31 4.27
C GLN A 405 14.83 -6.47 3.57
N ASP A 406 14.67 -6.06 2.33
CA ASP A 406 13.46 -6.31 1.56
C ASP A 406 13.74 -6.58 0.06
N VAL A 407 12.82 -7.28 -0.57
CA VAL A 407 12.92 -7.77 -1.96
C VAL A 407 12.48 -6.73 -3.01
N LEU A 408 11.90 -5.61 -2.62
CA LEU A 408 11.18 -4.70 -3.52
C LEU A 408 11.99 -4.24 -4.73
N TRP A 409 13.28 -3.99 -4.58
CA TRP A 409 14.14 -3.59 -5.71
C TRP A 409 14.38 -4.76 -6.67
N ALA A 410 14.56 -5.97 -6.15
CA ALA A 410 14.68 -7.17 -6.96
C ALA A 410 13.38 -7.51 -7.70
N ASP A 411 12.23 -7.12 -7.14
CA ASP A 411 10.90 -7.24 -7.77
C ASP A 411 10.60 -6.12 -8.77
N GLY A 412 11.51 -5.16 -8.94
CA GLY A 412 11.32 -4.02 -9.82
C GLY A 412 10.31 -2.97 -9.31
N ALA A 413 9.92 -3.05 -8.03
CA ALA A 413 8.97 -2.12 -7.39
C ALA A 413 9.63 -0.77 -7.06
N ILE A 414 10.26 -0.15 -8.06
CA ILE A 414 10.93 1.15 -7.95
C ILE A 414 9.87 2.26 -7.91
N GLY A 415 10.00 3.20 -6.97
CA GLY A 415 9.02 4.29 -6.79
C GLY A 415 7.73 3.89 -6.07
N TYR A 416 7.60 2.64 -5.60
CA TYR A 416 6.42 2.16 -4.88
C TYR A 416 6.33 2.72 -3.45
N LEU A 417 7.40 2.61 -2.66
CA LEU A 417 7.36 2.98 -1.23
C LEU A 417 7.03 4.45 -0.96
N PRO A 418 7.42 5.44 -1.77
CA PRO A 418 7.03 6.83 -1.56
C PRO A 418 5.51 7.04 -1.51
N THR A 419 4.70 6.17 -2.13
CA THR A 419 3.23 6.26 -2.08
C THR A 419 2.67 6.12 -0.66
N ALA A 420 3.39 5.46 0.26
CA ALA A 420 2.98 5.35 1.66
C ALA A 420 2.97 6.72 2.37
N VAL A 421 3.91 7.61 2.03
CA VAL A 421 3.92 8.97 2.58
C VAL A 421 2.74 9.80 2.06
N LEU A 422 2.34 9.61 0.80
CA LEU A 422 1.08 10.18 0.29
C LEU A 422 -0.12 9.65 1.09
N GLY A 423 -0.14 8.35 1.37
CA GLY A 423 -1.16 7.73 2.19
C GLY A 423 -1.24 8.31 3.59
N ASN A 424 -0.11 8.46 4.26
CA ASN A 424 -0.03 9.06 5.58
C ASN A 424 -0.52 10.52 5.58
N ALA A 425 -0.12 11.31 4.58
CA ALA A 425 -0.60 12.68 4.43
C ALA A 425 -2.10 12.72 4.15
N CYS A 426 -2.62 11.84 3.28
CA CYS A 426 -4.04 11.74 2.98
C CYS A 426 -4.86 11.39 4.24
N SER A 427 -4.44 10.39 5.02
CA SER A 427 -5.12 10.00 6.26
C SER A 427 -5.13 11.10 7.32
N ALA A 428 -4.04 11.86 7.43
CA ALA A 428 -3.95 13.00 8.33
C ALA A 428 -4.86 14.17 7.90
N ILE A 429 -4.95 14.45 6.60
CA ILE A 429 -5.91 15.41 6.05
C ILE A 429 -7.35 14.95 6.32
N MET A 430 -7.64 13.65 6.13
CA MET A 430 -8.97 13.10 6.40
C MET A 430 -9.40 13.32 7.85
N ILE A 431 -8.55 12.99 8.82
CA ILE A 431 -8.91 13.20 10.23
C ILE A 431 -9.05 14.68 10.56
N GLU A 432 -8.20 15.55 10.02
CA GLU A 432 -8.33 17.01 10.19
C GLU A 432 -9.68 17.53 9.68
N LYS A 433 -10.13 17.09 8.50
CA LYS A 433 -11.41 17.49 7.90
C LYS A 433 -12.59 16.89 8.66
N MET A 434 -12.54 15.58 8.91
CA MET A 434 -13.59 14.84 9.61
C MET A 434 -13.85 15.39 11.00
N SER A 435 -12.81 15.75 11.76
CA SER A 435 -12.93 16.30 13.12
C SER A 435 -13.66 17.65 13.19
N LYS A 436 -13.81 18.35 12.06
CA LYS A 436 -14.59 19.60 11.97
C LYS A 436 -16.09 19.35 11.87
N GLU A 437 -16.49 18.14 11.50
CA GLU A 437 -17.88 17.77 11.21
C GLU A 437 -18.44 16.77 12.23
N ILE A 438 -17.62 15.83 12.71
CA ILE A 438 -18.02 14.80 13.68
C ILE A 438 -17.00 14.69 14.81
N ASP A 439 -17.48 14.31 16.00
CA ASP A 439 -16.64 13.96 17.15
C ASP A 439 -16.20 12.49 17.00
N ILE A 440 -15.00 12.28 16.46
CA ILE A 440 -14.46 10.96 16.13
C ILE A 440 -14.30 10.11 17.39
N ASP A 441 -13.71 10.65 18.45
CA ASP A 441 -13.49 9.91 19.70
C ASP A 441 -14.82 9.50 20.34
N LYS A 442 -15.83 10.36 20.31
CA LYS A 442 -17.17 10.01 20.76
C LYS A 442 -17.79 8.91 19.91
N CYS A 443 -17.71 9.02 18.58
CA CYS A 443 -18.19 7.96 17.67
C CYS A 443 -17.57 6.61 17.99
N ILE A 444 -16.24 6.55 18.21
CA ILE A 444 -15.53 5.32 18.53
C ILE A 444 -15.97 4.78 19.90
N ASN A 445 -15.97 5.62 20.93
CA ASN A 445 -16.33 5.21 22.30
C ASN A 445 -17.78 4.69 22.41
N GLU A 446 -18.68 5.19 21.59
CA GLU A 446 -20.09 4.74 21.51
C GLU A 446 -20.27 3.54 20.56
N GLY A 447 -19.21 3.07 19.88
CA GLY A 447 -19.27 1.99 18.87
C GLY A 447 -19.95 2.43 17.58
N ASN A 448 -20.08 3.73 17.31
CA ASN A 448 -20.70 4.29 16.12
C ASN A 448 -19.66 4.54 14.99
N ILE A 449 -18.89 3.51 14.64
CA ILE A 449 -17.94 3.57 13.53
C ILE A 449 -18.63 3.83 12.19
N SER A 450 -19.92 3.51 12.08
CA SER A 450 -20.71 3.76 10.86
C SER A 450 -20.76 5.25 10.48
N ALA A 451 -20.72 6.17 11.44
CA ALA A 451 -20.67 7.61 11.16
C ALA A 451 -19.34 8.01 10.48
N ILE A 452 -18.23 7.41 10.93
CA ILE A 452 -16.89 7.60 10.33
C ILE A 452 -16.87 7.00 8.90
N ASN A 453 -17.42 5.80 8.73
CA ASN A 453 -17.50 5.13 7.43
C ASN A 453 -18.39 5.93 6.45
N GLN A 454 -19.51 6.47 6.92
CA GLN A 454 -20.39 7.29 6.09
C GLN A 454 -19.68 8.57 5.63
N TRP A 455 -18.95 9.26 6.51
CA TRP A 455 -18.17 10.42 6.14
C TRP A 455 -17.11 10.07 5.07
N ASN A 456 -16.35 8.99 5.27
CA ASN A 456 -15.38 8.51 4.29
C ASN A 456 -16.04 8.14 2.95
N ARG A 457 -17.20 7.49 2.99
CA ARG A 457 -17.96 7.15 1.79
C ARG A 457 -18.36 8.39 1.00
N GLU A 458 -18.82 9.42 1.67
CA GLU A 458 -19.29 10.64 1.02
C GLU A 458 -18.15 11.49 0.46
N HIS A 459 -17.02 11.55 1.15
CA HIS A 459 -15.92 12.42 0.80
C HIS A 459 -14.81 11.76 -0.01
N VAL A 460 -14.67 10.42 0.08
CA VAL A 460 -13.57 9.72 -0.57
C VAL A 460 -14.06 8.55 -1.41
N TRP A 461 -14.75 7.57 -0.84
CA TRP A 461 -14.97 6.28 -1.50
C TRP A 461 -15.79 6.37 -2.78
N LYS A 462 -16.83 7.20 -2.81
CA LYS A 462 -17.66 7.43 -4.02
C LYS A 462 -16.90 8.07 -5.18
N LEU A 463 -15.73 8.65 -4.90
CA LEU A 463 -14.91 9.30 -5.91
C LEU A 463 -13.81 8.38 -6.47
N ILE A 464 -13.47 7.32 -5.71
CA ILE A 464 -12.49 6.31 -6.11
C ILE A 464 -13.00 5.63 -7.38
N GLY A 465 -12.10 5.41 -8.33
CA GLY A 465 -12.42 4.82 -9.62
C GLY A 465 -12.96 5.84 -10.66
N LEU A 466 -13.69 6.87 -10.23
CA LEU A 466 -14.19 7.93 -11.12
C LEU A 466 -13.15 9.00 -11.41
N TYR A 467 -12.27 9.27 -10.45
CA TYR A 467 -11.31 10.38 -10.49
C TYR A 467 -9.89 9.90 -10.14
N ASP A 468 -8.88 10.63 -10.56
CA ASP A 468 -7.51 10.40 -10.12
C ASP A 468 -7.29 10.93 -8.68
N GLY A 469 -6.09 10.64 -8.11
CA GLY A 469 -5.81 10.96 -6.72
C GLY A 469 -5.95 12.44 -6.40
N ASN A 470 -5.48 13.34 -7.27
CA ASN A 470 -5.57 14.79 -7.05
C ASN A 470 -7.01 15.28 -7.12
N GLU A 471 -7.80 14.74 -8.04
CA GLU A 471 -9.22 15.10 -8.14
C GLU A 471 -10.03 14.57 -6.95
N VAL A 472 -9.73 13.36 -6.45
CA VAL A 472 -10.33 12.84 -5.21
C VAL A 472 -10.03 13.78 -4.04
N LEU A 473 -8.79 14.21 -3.85
CA LEU A 473 -8.41 15.17 -2.80
C LEU A 473 -9.15 16.51 -2.96
N LYS A 474 -9.19 17.03 -4.17
CA LYS A 474 -9.83 18.32 -4.46
C LYS A 474 -11.34 18.27 -4.27
N LYS A 475 -12.02 17.28 -4.82
CA LYS A 475 -13.49 17.17 -4.83
C LYS A 475 -14.02 16.71 -3.47
N GLY A 476 -13.32 15.76 -2.84
CA GLY A 476 -13.75 15.15 -1.59
C GLY A 476 -13.29 15.90 -0.34
N LEU A 477 -12.03 16.32 -0.31
CA LEU A 477 -11.42 16.91 0.88
C LEU A 477 -11.19 18.44 0.75
N GLY A 478 -11.45 19.02 -0.42
CA GLY A 478 -11.23 20.46 -0.66
C GLY A 478 -9.73 20.84 -0.68
N VAL A 479 -8.84 19.91 -0.99
CA VAL A 479 -7.39 20.10 -0.99
C VAL A 479 -6.88 20.15 -2.42
N ASN A 480 -6.24 21.24 -2.79
CA ASN A 480 -5.71 21.42 -4.14
C ASN A 480 -4.29 20.81 -4.31
N HIS A 481 -3.52 20.76 -3.21
CA HIS A 481 -2.16 20.23 -3.20
C HIS A 481 -1.95 19.43 -1.93
N ILE A 482 -1.42 18.22 -2.05
CA ILE A 482 -1.03 17.39 -0.90
C ILE A 482 0.39 17.77 -0.48
N ASP A 483 0.61 17.85 0.81
CA ASP A 483 1.93 18.00 1.44
C ASP A 483 1.99 17.19 2.74
N SER A 484 3.13 17.21 3.43
CA SER A 484 3.34 16.47 4.67
C SER A 484 2.89 17.20 5.94
N THR A 485 2.37 18.43 5.84
CA THR A 485 2.12 19.30 7.00
C THR A 485 1.15 18.68 8.00
N SER A 486 -0.06 18.32 7.54
CA SER A 486 -1.09 17.71 8.43
C SER A 486 -0.60 16.42 9.08
N HIS A 487 0.21 15.61 8.37
CA HIS A 487 0.79 14.39 8.93
C HIS A 487 1.85 14.67 10.00
N ILE A 488 2.73 15.62 9.76
CA ILE A 488 3.73 16.06 10.72
C ILE A 488 3.08 16.63 11.99
N GLU A 489 2.05 17.45 11.84
CA GLU A 489 1.30 18.02 12.97
C GLU A 489 0.60 16.93 13.79
N TYR A 490 -0.01 15.95 13.10
CA TYR A 490 -0.62 14.79 13.75
C TYR A 490 0.42 14.01 14.58
N LEU A 491 1.57 13.68 14.01
CA LEU A 491 2.62 12.94 14.71
C LEU A 491 3.17 13.73 15.90
N LYS A 492 3.48 15.02 15.72
CA LYS A 492 3.99 15.88 16.80
C LYS A 492 2.99 15.99 17.96
N LYS A 493 1.70 16.14 17.65
CA LYS A 493 0.67 16.18 18.68
C LYS A 493 0.58 14.86 19.44
N LYS A 494 0.41 13.75 18.73
CA LYS A 494 0.23 12.43 19.33
C LYS A 494 1.43 12.00 20.16
N TYR A 495 2.62 12.09 19.59
CA TYR A 495 3.84 11.65 20.25
C TYR A 495 4.39 12.67 21.25
N GLY A 496 4.09 13.96 21.05
CA GLY A 496 4.29 14.99 22.07
C GLY A 496 3.53 14.69 23.36
N GLU A 497 2.26 14.27 23.26
CA GLU A 497 1.44 13.85 24.41
C GLU A 497 1.97 12.56 25.05
N ILE A 498 2.36 11.54 24.25
CA ILE A 498 2.83 10.24 24.76
C ILE A 498 4.16 10.38 25.51
N TYR A 499 5.09 11.18 24.99
CA TYR A 499 6.44 11.30 25.54
C TYR A 499 6.69 12.57 26.37
N ASN A 500 5.66 13.43 26.55
CA ASN A 500 5.75 14.71 27.25
C ASN A 500 6.87 15.61 26.68
N LEU A 501 6.79 15.87 25.37
CA LEU A 501 7.74 16.73 24.64
C LEU A 501 7.31 18.19 24.68
#